data_6c138696d1518a1f5be037d647133339
#
_entry.id   6c138696d1518a1f5be037d647133339
#
_cell.length_a   1.000
_cell.length_b   1.000
_cell.length_c   1.000
_cell.angle_alpha   90.00
_cell.angle_beta   90.00
_cell.angle_gamma   90.00
#
_symmetry.space_group_name_H-M   'P 1'
#
loop_
_entity.id
_entity.type
_entity.pdbx_description
1 polymer ?
#
loop_
_entity_poly.entity_id
_entity_poly.type
_entity_poly.pdbx_seq_one_letter_code
_entity_poly.pdbx_strand_id
1 'polypeptide(L)'
;MGTPQIARLADSDADFERFNVVRNRPVPREDTLRTNGSKGSFEWWYTDAAFEDGTTVVVIFFAKNYFDVSGPAWPTVDFEVTNKNGERVNVFVQGEKGRVVSSAKNVCDVRIEDCFIRWQEDGSYHVRYK
;
A
#
# COMPACT_ATOMS: atom_id res chain seq x y z
N MET A 1 23.96 7.01 27.29
CA MET A 1 23.60 6.01 26.26
C MET A 1 22.30 5.35 26.71
N GLY A 2 21.23 5.42 25.91
CA GLY A 2 19.96 4.75 26.25
C GLY A 2 20.09 3.24 26.15
N THR A 3 19.40 2.51 27.03
CA THR A 3 19.33 1.04 26.97
C THR A 3 18.75 0.66 25.59
N PRO A 4 19.36 -0.27 24.84
CA PRO A 4 18.84 -0.69 23.57
C PRO A 4 17.43 -1.27 23.75
N GLN A 5 16.46 -0.79 23.00
CA GLN A 5 15.12 -1.38 22.96
C GLN A 5 15.18 -2.69 22.20
N ILE A 6 14.78 -3.78 22.85
CA ILE A 6 14.68 -5.08 22.21
C ILE A 6 13.36 -5.10 21.41
N ALA A 7 13.46 -5.31 20.09
CA ALA A 7 12.28 -5.56 19.27
C ALA A 7 11.64 -6.90 19.65
N ARG A 8 10.33 -6.95 19.74
CA ARG A 8 9.54 -8.16 19.94
C ARG A 8 8.50 -8.32 18.86
N LEU A 9 8.06 -9.53 18.60
CA LEU A 9 6.91 -9.77 17.74
C LEU A 9 5.65 -9.21 18.39
N ALA A 10 4.79 -8.61 17.58
CA ALA A 10 3.48 -8.12 17.99
C ALA A 10 2.46 -9.27 17.81
N ASP A 11 2.45 -10.21 18.75
CA ASP A 11 1.68 -11.46 18.67
C ASP A 11 0.72 -11.70 19.84
N SER A 12 0.69 -10.81 20.82
CA SER A 12 -0.26 -10.85 21.92
C SER A 12 -1.64 -10.31 21.53
N ASP A 13 -2.70 -10.68 22.29
CA ASP A 13 -4.05 -10.15 22.05
C ASP A 13 -4.09 -8.63 22.18
N ALA A 14 -3.33 -8.05 23.11
CA ALA A 14 -3.18 -6.60 23.26
C ALA A 14 -2.54 -5.94 22.03
N ASP A 15 -1.64 -6.61 21.32
CA ASP A 15 -1.06 -6.09 20.08
C ASP A 15 -2.10 -6.10 18.95
N PHE A 16 -2.87 -7.18 18.81
CA PHE A 16 -3.95 -7.27 17.83
C PHE A 16 -5.02 -6.19 18.05
N GLU A 17 -5.42 -5.97 19.30
CA GLU A 17 -6.33 -4.90 19.68
C GLU A 17 -5.73 -3.52 19.37
N ARG A 18 -4.48 -3.26 19.79
CA ARG A 18 -3.77 -2.00 19.54
C ARG A 18 -3.68 -1.65 18.06
N PHE A 19 -3.39 -2.64 17.22
CA PHE A 19 -3.27 -2.46 15.78
C PHE A 19 -4.61 -2.59 15.04
N ASN A 20 -5.70 -2.87 15.76
CA ASN A 20 -7.02 -3.10 15.18
C ASN A 20 -7.00 -4.16 14.07
N VAL A 21 -6.33 -5.28 14.32
CA VAL A 21 -6.13 -6.40 13.40
C VAL A 21 -6.82 -7.64 13.98
N VAL A 22 -7.40 -8.46 13.12
CA VAL A 22 -8.04 -9.72 13.53
C VAL A 22 -7.05 -10.87 13.40
N ARG A 23 -6.81 -11.59 14.51
CA ARG A 23 -5.90 -12.74 14.53
C ARG A 23 -6.34 -13.80 13.52
N ASN A 24 -5.42 -14.24 12.66
CA ASN A 24 -5.60 -15.35 11.70
C ASN A 24 -6.76 -15.18 10.69
N ARG A 25 -7.29 -13.98 10.54
CA ARG A 25 -8.37 -13.71 9.59
C ARG A 25 -8.30 -12.26 9.10
N PRO A 26 -7.78 -12.00 7.89
CA PRO A 26 -7.82 -10.66 7.31
C PRO A 26 -9.27 -10.21 7.11
N VAL A 27 -9.52 -8.95 7.35
CA VAL A 27 -10.82 -8.29 7.12
C VAL A 27 -10.64 -7.02 6.30
N PRO A 28 -11.63 -6.62 5.45
CA PRO A 28 -11.46 -5.51 4.49
C PRO A 28 -11.00 -4.18 5.11
N ARG A 29 -11.34 -3.91 6.37
CA ARG A 29 -10.89 -2.69 7.05
C ARG A 29 -9.38 -2.64 7.34
N GLU A 30 -8.67 -3.77 7.28
CA GLU A 30 -7.22 -3.83 7.51
C GLU A 30 -6.43 -3.22 6.37
N ASP A 31 -7.01 -3.15 5.18
CA ASP A 31 -6.43 -2.55 3.99
C ASP A 31 -6.81 -1.07 3.80
N THR A 32 -7.43 -0.45 4.81
CA THR A 32 -7.70 0.99 4.79
C THR A 32 -6.44 1.80 5.03
N LEU A 33 -6.45 3.09 4.64
CA LEU A 33 -5.37 4.01 4.96
C LEU A 33 -5.21 4.16 6.48
N ARG A 34 -4.01 3.91 6.98
CA ARG A 34 -3.65 4.00 8.41
C ARG A 34 -2.68 5.11 8.72
N THR A 35 -1.86 5.53 7.74
CA THR A 35 -0.94 6.64 7.93
C THR A 35 -1.65 7.98 7.86
N ASN A 36 -1.20 8.92 8.67
CA ASN A 36 -1.56 10.33 8.55
C ASN A 36 -0.51 11.15 7.78
N GLY A 37 0.49 10.50 7.19
CA GLY A 37 1.59 11.12 6.46
C GLY A 37 2.67 11.76 7.35
N SER A 38 2.62 11.57 8.67
CA SER A 38 3.60 12.16 9.60
C SER A 38 5.03 11.65 9.35
N LYS A 39 6.00 12.38 9.90
CA LYS A 39 7.41 11.97 9.86
C LYS A 39 7.60 10.59 10.50
N GLY A 40 8.33 9.72 9.82
CA GLY A 40 8.60 8.36 10.27
C GLY A 40 7.54 7.34 9.86
N SER A 41 6.42 7.78 9.26
CA SER A 41 5.42 6.87 8.71
C SER A 41 5.63 6.61 7.23
N PHE A 42 5.16 5.47 6.77
CA PHE A 42 5.02 5.10 5.36
C PHE A 42 3.87 4.11 5.22
N GLU A 43 3.28 4.01 4.03
CA GLU A 43 2.22 3.05 3.74
C GLU A 43 2.07 2.87 2.24
N TRP A 44 1.85 1.62 1.83
CA TRP A 44 1.57 1.28 0.44
C TRP A 44 0.60 0.10 0.32
N TRP A 45 -0.03 0.00 -0.83
CA TRP A 45 -0.78 -1.18 -1.28
C TRP A 45 -0.04 -1.78 -2.46
N TYR A 46 0.22 -3.06 -2.38
CA TYR A 46 0.94 -3.83 -3.41
C TYR A 46 0.00 -4.82 -4.07
N THR A 47 0.04 -4.86 -5.39
CA THR A 47 -0.66 -5.86 -6.20
C THR A 47 0.27 -6.39 -7.28
N ASP A 48 0.19 -7.67 -7.56
CA ASP A 48 0.91 -8.29 -8.66
C ASP A 48 0.02 -9.31 -9.38
N ALA A 49 0.38 -9.58 -10.64
CA ALA A 49 -0.25 -10.60 -11.45
C ALA A 49 0.79 -11.26 -12.36
N ALA A 50 0.67 -12.58 -12.50
CA ALA A 50 1.43 -13.36 -13.48
C ALA A 50 0.45 -13.92 -14.52
N PHE A 51 0.72 -13.68 -15.79
CA PHE A 51 -0.09 -14.14 -16.92
C PHE A 51 0.45 -15.44 -17.51
N GLU A 52 -0.43 -16.17 -18.19
CA GLU A 52 -0.07 -17.47 -18.81
C GLU A 52 1.02 -17.37 -19.88
N ASP A 53 1.15 -16.20 -20.52
CA ASP A 53 2.20 -15.92 -21.52
C ASP A 53 3.58 -15.64 -20.90
N GLY A 54 3.69 -15.64 -19.56
CA GLY A 54 4.90 -15.33 -18.81
C GLY A 54 5.11 -13.83 -18.53
N THR A 55 4.17 -12.96 -18.92
CA THR A 55 4.17 -11.56 -18.52
C THR A 55 3.83 -11.42 -17.05
N THR A 56 4.49 -10.51 -16.33
CA THR A 56 4.16 -10.14 -14.96
C THR A 56 3.89 -8.64 -14.89
N VAL A 57 2.96 -8.28 -14.01
CA VAL A 57 2.59 -6.88 -13.73
C VAL A 57 2.65 -6.64 -12.23
N VAL A 58 3.23 -5.52 -11.84
CA VAL A 58 3.22 -5.03 -10.45
C VAL A 58 2.63 -3.63 -10.42
N VAL A 59 1.71 -3.38 -9.50
CA VAL A 59 1.16 -2.04 -9.25
C VAL A 59 1.25 -1.72 -7.76
N ILE A 60 1.94 -0.64 -7.42
CA ILE A 60 2.10 -0.21 -6.04
C ILE A 60 1.53 1.20 -5.88
N PHE A 61 0.61 1.36 -4.94
CA PHE A 61 0.07 2.64 -4.54
C PHE A 61 0.77 3.07 -3.26
N PHE A 62 1.60 4.08 -3.31
CA PHE A 62 2.23 4.66 -2.12
C PHE A 62 1.41 5.84 -1.61
N ALA A 63 0.85 5.74 -0.42
CA ALA A 63 0.35 6.91 0.30
C ALA A 63 1.52 7.79 0.74
N LYS A 64 2.60 7.14 1.18
CA LYS A 64 3.88 7.74 1.48
C LYS A 64 4.98 6.70 1.30
N ASN A 65 6.00 7.06 0.53
CA ASN A 65 7.08 6.13 0.18
C ASN A 65 8.00 5.89 1.39
N TYR A 66 8.48 4.67 1.54
CA TYR A 66 9.42 4.27 2.59
C TYR A 66 10.84 4.81 2.37
N PHE A 67 11.19 5.27 1.18
CA PHE A 67 12.48 5.91 0.91
C PHE A 67 12.55 7.35 1.44
N ASP A 68 11.40 8.00 1.66
CA ASP A 68 11.33 9.38 2.18
C ASP A 68 10.36 9.50 3.35
N VAL A 69 10.64 8.76 4.42
CA VAL A 69 9.83 8.78 5.65
C VAL A 69 9.96 10.09 6.44
N SER A 70 11.01 10.87 6.19
CA SER A 70 11.26 12.14 6.89
C SER A 70 10.59 13.34 6.23
N GLY A 71 10.31 13.26 4.93
CA GLY A 71 9.63 14.29 4.15
C GLY A 71 8.11 14.27 4.30
N PRO A 72 7.42 15.17 3.61
CA PRO A 72 5.95 15.15 3.50
C PRO A 72 5.47 13.94 2.71
N ALA A 73 4.19 13.60 2.82
CA ALA A 73 3.58 12.61 1.94
C ALA A 73 3.71 13.06 0.47
N TRP A 74 4.04 12.12 -0.39
CA TRP A 74 4.05 12.32 -1.83
C TRP A 74 3.44 11.08 -2.50
N PRO A 75 2.09 11.04 -2.63
CA PRO A 75 1.40 9.90 -3.17
C PRO A 75 1.92 9.57 -4.58
N THR A 76 2.19 8.30 -4.81
CA THR A 76 2.76 7.84 -6.09
C THR A 76 2.15 6.48 -6.44
N VAL A 77 1.85 6.26 -7.71
CA VAL A 77 1.56 4.92 -8.23
C VAL A 77 2.75 4.49 -9.06
N ASP A 78 3.31 3.35 -8.73
CA ASP A 78 4.36 2.67 -9.50
C ASP A 78 3.72 1.52 -10.28
N PHE A 79 3.91 1.51 -11.58
CA PHE A 79 3.42 0.47 -12.48
C PHE A 79 4.60 -0.15 -13.23
N GLU A 80 4.74 -1.44 -13.07
CA GLU A 80 5.80 -2.21 -13.71
C GLU A 80 5.23 -3.37 -14.51
N VAL A 81 5.73 -3.56 -15.72
CA VAL A 81 5.47 -4.72 -16.56
C VAL A 81 6.78 -5.36 -16.94
N THR A 82 6.90 -6.66 -16.73
CA THR A 82 8.00 -7.46 -17.27
C THR A 82 7.40 -8.47 -18.24
N ASN A 83 7.81 -8.41 -19.49
CA ASN A 83 7.35 -9.34 -20.52
C ASN A 83 8.05 -10.71 -20.40
N LYS A 84 7.57 -11.70 -21.14
CA LYS A 84 8.12 -13.08 -21.17
C LYS A 84 9.61 -13.17 -21.52
N ASN A 85 10.19 -12.14 -22.15
CA ASN A 85 11.61 -12.10 -22.51
C ASN A 85 12.47 -11.41 -21.44
N GLY A 86 11.86 -10.97 -20.33
CA GLY A 86 12.53 -10.25 -19.24
C GLY A 86 12.70 -8.74 -19.49
N GLU A 87 12.12 -8.21 -20.56
CA GLU A 87 12.13 -6.76 -20.81
C GLU A 87 11.15 -6.09 -19.84
N ARG A 88 11.63 -5.07 -19.15
CA ARG A 88 10.93 -4.37 -18.09
C ARG A 88 10.61 -2.94 -18.49
N VAL A 89 9.38 -2.54 -18.29
CA VAL A 89 8.91 -1.14 -18.35
C VAL A 89 8.41 -0.75 -16.97
N ASN A 90 8.88 0.40 -16.48
CA ASN A 90 8.43 0.95 -15.19
C ASN A 90 8.02 2.41 -15.43
N VAL A 91 6.83 2.78 -14.97
CA VAL A 91 6.27 4.14 -15.10
C VAL A 91 5.60 4.56 -13.80
N PHE A 92 5.61 5.87 -13.53
CA PHE A 92 5.11 6.45 -12.31
C PHE A 92 4.04 7.50 -12.58
N VAL A 93 2.98 7.50 -11.77
CA VAL A 93 2.04 8.61 -11.64
C VAL A 93 2.25 9.23 -10.28
N GLN A 94 2.54 10.53 -10.24
CA GLN A 94 2.77 11.27 -9.00
C GLN A 94 1.59 12.18 -8.70
N GLY A 95 1.05 12.09 -7.50
CA GLY A 95 0.07 13.01 -6.97
C GLY A 95 0.71 14.27 -6.38
N GLU A 96 -0.11 15.11 -5.79
CA GLU A 96 0.31 16.36 -5.18
C GLU A 96 1.15 16.12 -3.92
N LYS A 97 2.32 16.75 -3.85
CA LYS A 97 3.21 16.68 -2.69
C LYS A 97 2.58 17.33 -1.46
N GLY A 98 2.62 16.62 -0.34
CA GLY A 98 2.01 17.06 0.93
C GLY A 98 0.55 16.63 1.08
N ARG A 99 -0.07 16.12 0.02
CA ARG A 99 -1.44 15.59 0.08
C ARG A 99 -1.43 14.18 0.68
N VAL A 100 -2.31 13.95 1.64
CA VAL A 100 -2.57 12.60 2.14
C VAL A 100 -3.68 11.98 1.30
N VAL A 101 -3.46 10.76 0.84
CA VAL A 101 -4.46 10.00 0.08
C VAL A 101 -5.70 9.79 0.96
N SER A 102 -6.88 9.97 0.38
CA SER A 102 -8.15 9.68 1.04
C SER A 102 -8.55 8.23 0.77
N SER A 103 -9.02 7.54 1.79
CA SER A 103 -9.56 6.19 1.67
C SER A 103 -10.89 6.10 2.44
N ALA A 104 -11.74 5.14 2.06
CA ALA A 104 -12.92 4.80 2.85
C ALA A 104 -12.49 4.25 4.22
N LYS A 105 -13.35 4.42 5.24
CA LYS A 105 -12.99 4.06 6.63
C LYS A 105 -12.96 2.55 6.91
N ASN A 106 -13.68 1.76 6.15
CA ASN A 106 -13.93 0.34 6.46
C ASN A 106 -13.48 -0.62 5.35
N VAL A 107 -13.04 -0.10 4.22
CA VAL A 107 -12.59 -0.89 3.06
C VAL A 107 -11.48 -0.14 2.33
N CYS A 108 -10.66 -0.86 1.58
CA CYS A 108 -9.71 -0.22 0.68
C CYS A 108 -10.45 0.52 -0.44
N ASP A 109 -10.29 1.83 -0.52
CA ASP A 109 -10.71 2.67 -1.64
C ASP A 109 -9.71 3.83 -1.75
N VAL A 110 -8.58 3.57 -2.39
CA VAL A 110 -7.45 4.49 -2.51
C VAL A 110 -7.40 5.03 -3.93
N ARG A 111 -7.30 6.34 -4.06
CA ARG A 111 -7.16 7.02 -5.34
C ARG A 111 -5.96 7.96 -5.33
N ILE A 112 -5.14 7.86 -6.37
CA ILE A 112 -4.05 8.78 -6.68
C ILE A 112 -4.20 9.20 -8.14
N GLU A 113 -4.56 10.46 -8.37
CA GLU A 113 -4.93 11.00 -9.68
C GLU A 113 -6.06 10.15 -10.32
N ASP A 114 -5.85 9.63 -11.53
CA ASP A 114 -6.80 8.76 -12.24
C ASP A 114 -6.62 7.27 -11.92
N CYS A 115 -5.61 6.91 -11.11
CA CYS A 115 -5.33 5.55 -10.68
C CYS A 115 -6.08 5.23 -9.39
N PHE A 116 -6.51 3.99 -9.23
CA PHE A 116 -7.13 3.55 -7.98
C PHE A 116 -6.94 2.06 -7.70
N ILE A 117 -7.03 1.70 -6.42
CA ILE A 117 -7.24 0.34 -5.92
C ILE A 117 -8.46 0.36 -5.02
N ARG A 118 -9.43 -0.52 -5.29
CA ARG A 118 -10.72 -0.53 -4.61
C ARG A 118 -11.20 -1.94 -4.32
N TRP A 119 -11.56 -2.21 -3.07
CA TRP A 119 -12.24 -3.43 -2.66
C TRP A 119 -13.68 -3.48 -3.22
N GLN A 120 -14.13 -4.67 -3.61
CA GLN A 120 -15.47 -4.95 -4.13
C GLN A 120 -16.25 -5.83 -3.15
N GLU A 121 -17.59 -5.80 -3.22
CA GLU A 121 -18.45 -6.58 -2.33
C GLU A 121 -18.31 -8.10 -2.50
N ASP A 122 -17.84 -8.56 -3.65
CA ASP A 122 -17.52 -9.97 -3.92
C ASP A 122 -16.19 -10.43 -3.33
N GLY A 123 -15.46 -9.54 -2.63
CA GLY A 123 -14.17 -9.80 -2.02
C GLY A 123 -12.97 -9.61 -2.96
N SER A 124 -13.19 -9.21 -4.20
CA SER A 124 -12.12 -8.88 -5.15
C SER A 124 -11.61 -7.45 -5.00
N TYR A 125 -10.49 -7.15 -5.65
CA TYR A 125 -9.97 -5.79 -5.79
C TYR A 125 -10.02 -5.36 -7.26
N HIS A 126 -10.55 -4.17 -7.50
CA HIS A 126 -10.44 -3.51 -8.78
C HIS A 126 -9.25 -2.55 -8.75
N VAL A 127 -8.27 -2.80 -9.60
CA VAL A 127 -7.07 -1.97 -9.75
C VAL A 127 -7.10 -1.31 -11.11
N ARG A 128 -6.90 0.01 -11.14
CA ARG A 128 -6.78 0.80 -12.35
C ARG A 128 -5.51 1.62 -12.31
N TYR A 129 -4.72 1.47 -13.36
CA TYR A 129 -3.63 2.37 -13.73
C TYR A 129 -4.02 3.16 -15.00
N LYS A 130 -3.71 4.47 -15.05
CA LYS A 130 -3.98 5.33 -16.20
C LYS A 130 -2.89 6.41 -16.36
#